data_ad57c8e726b5a909f4417acc67e24a4a
#
_entry.id   ad57c8e726b5a909f4417acc67e24a4a
#
_cell.length_a   1.000
_cell.length_b   1.000
_cell.length_c   1.000
_cell.angle_alpha   90.00
_cell.angle_beta   90.00
_cell.angle_gamma   90.00
#
_symmetry.space_group_name_H-M   'P 1'
#
loop_
_entity.id
_entity.type
_entity.pdbx_description
1 polymer ?
#
loop_
_entity_poly.entity_id
_entity_poly.type
_entity_poly.pdbx_seq_one_letter_code
_entity_poly.pdbx_strand_id
1 'polypeptide(L)'
;KRVIISAPATDVDATFVVGVNDETFNPSQHVVVSNASCTTNCFVPMVKVLDDAFGITSGMMTTVHAYTNDQNLLDLPHKDLRRARAAAVNIVPSSTGAARATSLVLSAMKGKLDGTSLRVPVPTGSITDFTAIVKTTTVEKINAAFKAAGKL
;
A
#
# COMPACT_ATOMS: atom_id res chain seq x y z
N LYS A 1 -27.35 -1.24 9.25
CA LYS A 1 -26.68 -1.68 8.00
C LYS A 1 -25.28 -1.06 7.99
N ARG A 2 -24.30 -1.78 7.45
CA ARG A 2 -22.92 -1.31 7.27
C ARG A 2 -22.49 -1.49 5.84
N VAL A 3 -21.51 -0.69 5.41
CA VAL A 3 -20.97 -0.73 4.05
C VAL A 3 -19.45 -0.92 4.15
N ILE A 4 -18.93 -1.88 3.41
CA ILE A 4 -17.50 -2.09 3.21
C ILE A 4 -17.17 -1.71 1.77
N ILE A 5 -16.30 -0.72 1.61
CA ILE A 5 -15.80 -0.30 0.30
C ILE A 5 -14.50 -1.08 0.05
N SER A 6 -14.53 -1.97 -0.94
CA SER A 6 -13.35 -2.80 -1.31
C SER A 6 -12.34 -2.05 -2.19
N ALA A 7 -12.11 -0.77 -1.87
CA ALA A 7 -11.22 0.13 -2.58
C ALA A 7 -10.76 1.25 -1.64
N PRO A 8 -9.71 2.03 -1.99
CA PRO A 8 -9.39 3.26 -1.28
C PRO A 8 -10.59 4.20 -1.32
N ALA A 9 -10.92 4.82 -0.19
CA ALA A 9 -12.02 5.75 -0.09
C ALA A 9 -11.65 6.93 0.80
N THR A 10 -12.27 8.07 0.52
CA THR A 10 -12.25 9.28 1.35
C THR A 10 -13.57 9.41 2.10
N ASP A 11 -13.58 10.19 3.16
CA ASP A 11 -14.81 10.47 3.95
C ASP A 11 -15.51 9.21 4.47
N VAL A 12 -14.71 8.22 4.87
CA VAL A 12 -15.16 7.00 5.55
C VAL A 12 -14.85 7.05 7.04
N ASP A 13 -15.59 6.28 7.82
CA ASP A 13 -15.42 6.27 9.29
C ASP A 13 -14.06 5.67 9.69
N ALA A 14 -13.57 4.67 8.94
CA ALA A 14 -12.26 4.08 9.14
C ALA A 14 -11.75 3.33 7.90
N THR A 15 -10.43 3.12 7.86
CA THR A 15 -9.76 2.28 6.87
C THR A 15 -9.09 1.10 7.59
N PHE A 16 -9.39 -0.11 7.14
CA PHE A 16 -8.87 -1.33 7.76
C PHE A 16 -8.00 -2.14 6.81
N VAL A 17 -6.93 -2.71 7.38
CA VAL A 17 -6.13 -3.77 6.78
C VAL A 17 -6.16 -4.95 7.75
N VAL A 18 -6.70 -6.08 7.30
CA VAL A 18 -6.84 -7.29 8.13
C VAL A 18 -5.48 -7.78 8.62
N GLY A 19 -5.41 -8.15 9.89
CA GLY A 19 -4.16 -8.55 10.57
C GLY A 19 -3.29 -7.37 11.02
N VAL A 20 -3.74 -6.11 10.81
CA VAL A 20 -2.98 -4.92 11.21
C VAL A 20 -3.75 -4.04 12.19
N ASN A 21 -4.95 -3.62 11.84
CA ASN A 21 -5.77 -2.73 12.68
C ASN A 21 -7.26 -3.11 12.73
N ASP A 22 -7.63 -4.25 12.20
CA ASP A 22 -9.02 -4.74 12.19
C ASP A 22 -9.59 -4.95 13.59
N GLU A 23 -8.76 -5.26 14.59
CA GLU A 23 -9.15 -5.34 16.00
C GLU A 23 -9.69 -4.01 16.56
N THR A 24 -9.37 -2.87 15.92
CA THR A 24 -9.87 -1.55 16.32
C THR A 24 -11.30 -1.28 15.82
N PHE A 25 -11.93 -2.24 15.12
CA PHE A 25 -13.28 -2.09 14.61
C PHE A 25 -14.29 -1.89 15.75
N ASN A 26 -15.01 -0.76 15.70
CA ASN A 26 -16.08 -0.45 16.64
C ASN A 26 -17.43 -0.38 15.92
N PRO A 27 -18.32 -1.35 16.14
CA PRO A 27 -19.60 -1.41 15.42
C PRO A 27 -20.54 -0.24 15.72
N SER A 28 -20.34 0.52 16.78
CA SER A 28 -21.16 1.69 17.09
C SER A 28 -20.71 2.96 16.36
N GLN A 29 -19.48 2.98 15.85
CA GLN A 29 -18.86 4.15 15.20
C GLN A 29 -18.58 3.93 13.72
N HIS A 30 -18.24 2.70 13.33
CA HIS A 30 -17.80 2.38 11.99
C HIS A 30 -18.97 1.80 11.15
N VAL A 31 -19.63 2.66 10.40
CA VAL A 31 -20.76 2.32 9.53
C VAL A 31 -20.33 2.16 8.08
N VAL A 32 -19.49 3.08 7.58
CA VAL A 32 -18.91 3.03 6.24
C VAL A 32 -17.40 2.92 6.38
N VAL A 33 -16.83 1.81 5.94
CA VAL A 33 -15.40 1.53 6.09
C VAL A 33 -14.75 1.18 4.75
N SER A 34 -13.47 1.52 4.62
CA SER A 34 -12.65 1.16 3.46
C SER A 34 -11.73 -0.01 3.80
N ASN A 35 -11.58 -0.95 2.87
CA ASN A 35 -10.56 -2.00 2.92
C ASN A 35 -9.25 -1.59 2.22
N ALA A 36 -9.02 -0.30 2.04
CA ALA A 36 -7.82 0.25 1.42
C ALA A 36 -7.57 -0.23 -0.03
N SER A 37 -6.36 -0.04 -0.54
CA SER A 37 -5.95 -0.49 -1.87
C SER A 37 -5.22 -1.85 -1.82
N CYS A 38 -5.09 -2.50 -2.97
CA CYS A 38 -4.27 -3.70 -3.12
C CYS A 38 -2.82 -3.47 -2.65
N THR A 39 -2.20 -2.36 -3.08
CA THR A 39 -0.85 -2.01 -2.66
C THR A 39 -0.78 -1.72 -1.17
N THR A 40 -1.76 -1.05 -0.58
CA THR A 40 -1.82 -0.80 0.87
C THR A 40 -1.93 -2.12 1.64
N ASN A 41 -2.76 -3.04 1.20
CA ASN A 41 -2.90 -4.38 1.83
C ASN A 41 -1.63 -5.23 1.72
N CYS A 42 -0.79 -5.03 0.71
CA CYS A 42 0.53 -5.64 0.62
C CYS A 42 1.54 -4.94 1.55
N PHE A 43 1.60 -3.60 1.48
CA PHE A 43 2.67 -2.81 2.06
C PHE A 43 2.55 -2.66 3.59
N VAL A 44 1.35 -2.40 4.10
CA VAL A 44 1.14 -2.12 5.53
C VAL A 44 1.52 -3.29 6.44
N PRO A 45 1.18 -4.56 6.13
CA PRO A 45 1.67 -5.71 6.91
C PRO A 45 3.20 -5.82 6.90
N MET A 46 3.86 -5.55 5.77
CA MET A 46 5.33 -5.52 5.70
C MET A 46 5.92 -4.46 6.64
N VAL A 47 5.36 -3.26 6.61
CA VAL A 47 5.76 -2.15 7.49
C VAL A 47 5.56 -2.53 8.94
N LYS A 48 4.40 -3.10 9.29
CA LYS A 48 4.10 -3.51 10.66
C LYS A 48 5.11 -4.51 11.20
N VAL A 49 5.42 -5.56 10.44
CA VAL A 49 6.41 -6.59 10.87
C VAL A 49 7.78 -5.97 11.10
N LEU A 50 8.24 -5.09 10.21
CA LEU A 50 9.54 -4.44 10.34
C LEU A 50 9.57 -3.43 11.49
N ASP A 51 8.52 -2.64 11.65
CA ASP A 51 8.46 -1.63 12.72
C ASP A 51 8.38 -2.28 14.10
N ASP A 52 7.52 -3.28 14.26
CA ASP A 52 7.36 -4.02 15.52
C ASP A 52 8.68 -4.72 15.95
N ALA A 53 9.43 -5.27 14.99
CA ALA A 53 10.65 -6.01 15.27
C ALA A 53 11.90 -5.14 15.41
N PHE A 54 12.02 -4.07 14.61
CA PHE A 54 13.29 -3.34 14.46
C PHE A 54 13.13 -1.81 14.56
N GLY A 55 11.91 -1.28 14.54
CA GLY A 55 11.63 0.15 14.57
C GLY A 55 12.05 0.86 13.28
N ILE A 56 11.10 1.39 12.52
CA ILE A 56 11.34 2.13 11.28
C ILE A 56 11.56 3.62 11.58
N THR A 57 12.67 4.17 11.12
CA THR A 57 12.94 5.61 11.16
C THR A 57 12.36 6.30 9.93
N SER A 58 12.62 5.75 8.74
CA SER A 58 12.10 6.24 7.45
C SER A 58 12.12 5.13 6.41
N GLY A 59 11.38 5.30 5.32
CA GLY A 59 11.40 4.33 4.24
C GLY A 59 10.77 4.84 2.94
N MET A 60 11.15 4.19 1.84
CA MET A 60 10.69 4.47 0.50
C MET A 60 10.16 3.19 -0.14
N MET A 61 8.98 3.27 -0.73
CA MET A 61 8.34 2.17 -1.41
C MET A 61 8.25 2.42 -2.92
N THR A 62 8.61 1.42 -3.71
CA THR A 62 8.31 1.40 -5.14
C THR A 62 7.40 0.21 -5.43
N THR A 63 6.22 0.48 -6.00
CA THR A 63 5.37 -0.60 -6.49
C THR A 63 5.49 -0.70 -8.02
N VAL A 64 5.89 -1.88 -8.50
CA VAL A 64 5.84 -2.25 -9.92
C VAL A 64 4.50 -2.95 -10.13
N HIS A 65 3.59 -2.30 -10.85
CA HIS A 65 2.17 -2.66 -10.82
C HIS A 65 1.60 -2.84 -12.21
N ALA A 66 0.76 -3.84 -12.39
CA ALA A 66 -0.04 -4.01 -13.60
C ALA A 66 -0.79 -2.72 -13.97
N TYR A 67 -1.06 -2.52 -15.26
CA TYR A 67 -1.94 -1.44 -15.68
C TYR A 67 -3.38 -1.68 -15.16
N THR A 68 -4.11 -0.61 -14.96
CA THR A 68 -5.50 -0.65 -14.45
C THR A 68 -6.38 0.31 -15.26
N ASN A 69 -7.69 0.26 -15.03
CA ASN A 69 -8.67 1.06 -15.76
C ASN A 69 -8.56 2.58 -15.55
N ASP A 70 -7.68 3.06 -14.67
CA ASP A 70 -7.35 4.48 -14.58
C ASP A 70 -6.36 4.94 -15.65
N GLN A 71 -5.83 4.02 -16.46
CA GLN A 71 -4.96 4.29 -17.60
C GLN A 71 -5.73 4.10 -18.91
N ASN A 72 -5.33 4.88 -19.91
CA ASN A 72 -5.88 4.75 -21.25
C ASN A 72 -5.32 3.51 -21.97
N LEU A 73 -6.14 2.83 -22.74
CA LEU A 73 -5.71 1.69 -23.55
C LEU A 73 -4.75 2.14 -24.66
N LEU A 74 -5.07 3.25 -25.33
CA LEU A 74 -4.23 3.92 -26.33
C LEU A 74 -3.79 5.28 -25.78
N ASP A 75 -2.89 5.96 -26.50
CA ASP A 75 -2.49 7.35 -26.20
C ASP A 75 -3.72 8.26 -26.28
N LEU A 76 -4.15 8.77 -25.16
CA LEU A 76 -5.32 9.67 -25.03
C LEU A 76 -5.10 10.68 -23.90
N PRO A 77 -5.80 11.83 -23.93
CA PRO A 77 -5.71 12.83 -22.87
C PRO A 77 -6.02 12.23 -21.50
N HIS A 78 -5.20 12.58 -20.51
CA HIS A 78 -5.36 12.20 -19.11
C HIS A 78 -4.89 13.35 -18.22
N LYS A 79 -5.52 13.54 -17.05
CA LYS A 79 -5.13 14.58 -16.09
C LYS A 79 -3.69 14.42 -15.55
N ASP A 80 -3.18 13.21 -15.45
CA ASP A 80 -1.76 12.90 -15.25
C ASP A 80 -1.16 12.58 -16.63
N LEU A 81 -0.32 13.47 -17.15
CA LEU A 81 0.27 13.34 -18.48
C LEU A 81 1.10 12.07 -18.67
N ARG A 82 1.65 11.51 -17.61
CA ARG A 82 2.37 10.24 -17.68
C ARG A 82 1.42 9.08 -17.98
N ARG A 83 0.20 9.11 -17.45
CA ARG A 83 -0.87 8.11 -17.72
C ARG A 83 -1.62 8.37 -19.04
N ALA A 84 -1.25 9.40 -19.78
CA ALA A 84 -1.79 9.66 -21.12
C ALA A 84 -1.22 8.69 -22.18
N ARG A 85 -0.16 7.94 -21.86
CA ARG A 85 0.43 6.94 -22.75
C ARG A 85 -0.31 5.61 -22.64
N ALA A 86 -0.33 4.88 -23.77
CA ALA A 86 -0.96 3.56 -23.88
C ALA A 86 -0.47 2.60 -22.79
N ALA A 87 -1.39 2.03 -22.02
CA ALA A 87 -1.10 1.27 -20.81
C ALA A 87 -0.33 -0.02 -21.08
N ALA A 88 -0.75 -0.78 -22.10
CA ALA A 88 -0.28 -2.15 -22.33
C ALA A 88 1.09 -2.26 -23.03
N VAL A 89 1.72 -1.14 -23.39
CA VAL A 89 2.99 -1.10 -24.15
C VAL A 89 4.03 -0.17 -23.55
N ASN A 90 3.73 0.47 -22.43
CA ASN A 90 4.63 1.44 -21.79
C ASN A 90 4.86 1.11 -20.31
N ILE A 91 6.05 1.46 -19.82
CA ILE A 91 6.31 1.59 -18.38
C ILE A 91 5.98 3.04 -18.01
N VAL A 92 4.98 3.24 -17.14
CA VAL A 92 4.47 4.55 -16.79
C VAL A 92 4.76 4.86 -15.33
N PRO A 93 5.73 5.76 -15.03
CA PRO A 93 5.92 6.27 -13.67
C PRO A 93 4.66 7.02 -13.23
N SER A 94 4.19 6.76 -12.02
CA SER A 94 3.02 7.44 -11.47
C SER A 94 3.11 7.59 -9.96
N SER A 95 2.28 8.45 -9.41
CA SER A 95 2.13 8.57 -7.96
C SER A 95 1.38 7.37 -7.38
N THR A 96 1.65 7.06 -6.12
CA THR A 96 0.84 6.13 -5.33
C THR A 96 0.50 6.76 -3.98
N GLY A 97 -0.73 6.56 -3.55
CA GLY A 97 -1.17 6.97 -2.21
C GLY A 97 -0.88 5.93 -1.12
N ALA A 98 -0.37 4.74 -1.49
CA ALA A 98 -0.25 3.61 -0.56
C ALA A 98 0.68 3.89 0.63
N ALA A 99 1.85 4.52 0.39
CA ALA A 99 2.76 4.87 1.47
C ALA A 99 2.14 5.88 2.45
N ARG A 100 1.42 6.88 1.93
CA ARG A 100 0.71 7.86 2.76
C ARG A 100 -0.49 7.24 3.46
N ALA A 101 -1.22 6.34 2.79
CA ALA A 101 -2.34 5.63 3.37
C ALA A 101 -1.93 4.72 4.54
N THR A 102 -0.66 4.32 4.63
CA THR A 102 -0.12 3.58 5.77
C THR A 102 -0.37 4.32 7.09
N SER A 103 -0.29 5.64 7.10
CA SER A 103 -0.55 6.44 8.31
C SER A 103 -2.01 6.43 8.77
N LEU A 104 -2.96 6.06 7.92
CA LEU A 104 -4.38 5.88 8.28
C LEU A 104 -4.59 4.59 9.07
N VAL A 105 -3.72 3.61 8.88
CA VAL A 105 -3.79 2.28 9.48
C VAL A 105 -2.79 2.16 10.63
N LEU A 106 -1.57 2.68 10.44
CA LEU A 106 -0.48 2.72 11.41
C LEU A 106 -0.07 4.17 11.67
N SER A 107 -0.69 4.82 12.63
CA SER A 107 -0.48 6.26 12.92
C SER A 107 0.98 6.60 13.25
N ALA A 108 1.73 5.67 13.84
CA ALA A 108 3.16 5.80 14.14
C ALA A 108 4.05 5.99 12.90
N MET A 109 3.52 5.66 11.70
CA MET A 109 4.24 5.80 10.42
C MET A 109 4.01 7.16 9.74
N LYS A 110 3.23 8.06 10.36
CA LYS A 110 2.95 9.38 9.79
C LYS A 110 4.24 10.16 9.51
N GLY A 111 4.44 10.54 8.25
CA GLY A 111 5.61 11.31 7.81
C GLY A 111 6.91 10.54 7.67
N LYS A 112 6.93 9.23 7.96
CA LYS A 112 8.14 8.39 7.84
C LYS A 112 8.28 7.70 6.49
N LEU A 113 7.18 7.54 5.76
CA LEU A 113 7.12 6.73 4.54
C LEU A 113 6.65 7.56 3.37
N ASP A 114 7.29 7.34 2.21
CA ASP A 114 6.83 7.84 0.91
C ASP A 114 6.98 6.75 -0.15
N GLY A 115 6.49 7.00 -1.37
CA GLY A 115 6.56 5.98 -2.40
C GLY A 115 6.17 6.46 -3.79
N THR A 116 6.56 5.65 -4.76
CA THR A 116 6.24 5.83 -6.17
C THR A 116 5.69 4.54 -6.77
N SER A 117 5.11 4.65 -7.97
CA SER A 117 4.58 3.53 -8.72
C SER A 117 5.14 3.51 -10.13
N LEU A 118 5.48 2.33 -10.62
CA LEU A 118 5.75 2.06 -12.02
C LEU A 118 4.64 1.16 -12.56
N ARG A 119 3.76 1.69 -13.40
CA ARG A 119 2.79 0.87 -14.13
C ARG A 119 3.52 0.18 -15.28
N VAL A 120 3.36 -1.13 -15.37
CA VAL A 120 4.05 -1.96 -16.37
C VAL A 120 3.06 -2.67 -17.30
N PRO A 121 3.47 -3.07 -18.51
CA PRO A 121 2.58 -3.63 -19.52
C PRO A 121 2.24 -5.11 -19.25
N VAL A 122 1.74 -5.40 -18.04
CA VAL A 122 1.23 -6.71 -17.64
C VAL A 122 -0.20 -6.59 -17.15
N PRO A 123 -1.08 -7.57 -17.44
CA PRO A 123 -2.50 -7.45 -17.13
C PRO A 123 -2.83 -7.67 -15.65
N THR A 124 -1.93 -8.27 -14.87
CA THR A 124 -2.22 -8.66 -13.49
C THR A 124 -0.96 -8.72 -12.63
N GLY A 125 -1.15 -8.58 -11.33
CA GLY A 125 -0.09 -8.69 -10.34
C GLY A 125 0.68 -7.39 -10.08
N SER A 126 1.47 -7.40 -9.02
CA SER A 126 2.38 -6.31 -8.66
C SER A 126 3.50 -6.83 -7.76
N ILE A 127 4.60 -6.09 -7.73
CA ILE A 127 5.71 -6.31 -6.80
C ILE A 127 5.91 -5.01 -6.03
N THR A 128 6.04 -5.11 -4.71
CA THR A 128 6.40 -3.99 -3.85
C THR A 128 7.85 -4.14 -3.39
N ASP A 129 8.67 -3.18 -3.75
CA ASP A 129 10.04 -3.01 -3.25
C ASP A 129 10.00 -2.00 -2.10
N PHE A 130 10.58 -2.35 -0.96
CA PHE A 130 10.60 -1.49 0.22
C PHE A 130 12.00 -1.37 0.78
N THR A 131 12.55 -0.16 0.74
CA THR A 131 13.78 0.21 1.40
C THR A 131 13.47 1.00 2.67
N ALA A 132 13.96 0.55 3.82
CA ALA A 132 13.71 1.19 5.11
C ALA A 132 15.00 1.36 5.93
N ILE A 133 15.05 2.43 6.72
CA ILE A 133 16.06 2.61 7.76
C ILE A 133 15.49 2.09 9.06
N VAL A 134 16.12 1.04 9.59
CA VAL A 134 15.74 0.37 10.84
C VAL A 134 16.94 0.30 11.78
N LYS A 135 16.71 -0.10 13.03
CA LYS A 135 17.81 -0.42 13.96
C LYS A 135 18.67 -1.56 13.40
N THR A 136 19.94 -1.59 13.78
CA THR A 136 20.90 -2.62 13.34
C THR A 136 20.34 -4.03 13.50
N THR A 137 20.32 -4.78 12.39
CA THR A 137 19.78 -6.13 12.33
C THR A 137 20.53 -6.96 11.29
N THR A 138 20.12 -8.22 11.08
CA THR A 138 20.68 -9.11 10.05
C THR A 138 19.57 -9.65 9.16
N VAL A 139 19.94 -10.14 7.98
CA VAL A 139 18.98 -10.75 7.03
C VAL A 139 18.22 -11.92 7.68
N GLU A 140 18.91 -12.75 8.47
CA GLU A 140 18.34 -13.91 9.14
C GLU A 140 17.23 -13.49 10.13
N LYS A 141 17.47 -12.40 10.90
CA LYS A 141 16.47 -11.87 11.84
C LYS A 141 15.26 -11.29 11.12
N ILE A 142 15.48 -10.58 10.01
CA ILE A 142 14.40 -10.05 9.18
C ILE A 142 13.55 -11.20 8.64
N ASN A 143 14.18 -12.20 8.02
CA ASN A 143 13.48 -13.37 7.49
C ASN A 143 12.73 -14.14 8.58
N ALA A 144 13.31 -14.26 9.78
CA ALA A 144 12.65 -14.90 10.91
C ALA A 144 11.40 -14.14 11.36
N ALA A 145 11.45 -12.79 11.40
CA ALA A 145 10.31 -11.95 11.75
C ALA A 145 9.16 -12.12 10.75
N PHE A 146 9.45 -12.06 9.45
CA PHE A 146 8.44 -12.30 8.40
C PHE A 146 7.88 -13.72 8.46
N LYS A 147 8.73 -14.75 8.67
CA LYS A 147 8.27 -16.13 8.81
C LYS A 147 7.36 -16.33 10.01
N ALA A 148 7.65 -15.66 11.13
CA ALA A 148 6.80 -15.72 12.32
C ALA A 148 5.44 -15.05 12.07
N ALA A 149 5.42 -13.91 11.38
CA ALA A 149 4.20 -13.19 11.02
C ALA A 149 3.34 -13.90 9.96
N GLY A 150 3.94 -14.68 9.07
CA GLY A 150 3.26 -15.40 7.98
C GLY A 150 2.46 -16.63 8.42
N LYS A 151 2.20 -16.79 9.71
CA LYS A 151 1.33 -17.85 10.28
C LYS A 151 -0.11 -17.37 10.54
N LEU A 152 -0.47 -16.24 9.95
CA LEU A 152 -1.83 -15.67 9.97
C LEU A 152 -2.73 -16.39 8.96
#